data_3562a222bf7b261e4aff3a48c27b5c10
#
_entry.id   3562a222bf7b261e4aff3a48c27b5c10
#
_cell.length_a   1.000
_cell.length_b   1.000
_cell.length_c   1.000
_cell.angle_alpha   90.00
_cell.angle_beta   90.00
_cell.angle_gamma   90.00
#
_symmetry.space_group_name_H-M   'P 1'
#
loop_
_entity.id
_entity.type
_entity.pdbx_description
1 polymer ?
#
loop_
_entity_poly.entity_id
_entity_poly.type
_entity_poly.pdbx_seq_one_letter_code
_entity_poly.pdbx_strand_id
1 'polypeptide(L)'
;MTHKKNDYFWRIGITLFLVFSCLFISCSTPEKRLTKDRLTISYLSHSSLDSEIKKLRLQHPIKVSAEQITNHLLSLQYKQTTLLGKKKYIFSPNDVLEITPIITKVLNRLKPSKVLHYEVETPKGETAGIIFRAEGKINWRFETINGTNFSNNSFAHNRGSLWELLPKKGQRFHKEHSMFGNDRKGNWIISNLKLPVKSKRGRKLGLLKKISKPSTHKRSRKKETARHTRSDERGLKKRLQFLKELRDKQLIDDDEYKSKKIELLSQLP
;
A
#
# COMPACT_ATOMS: atom_id res chain seq x y z
N MET A 1 52.33 -27.22 45.58
CA MET A 1 51.44 -28.07 44.73
C MET A 1 50.02 -27.46 44.54
N THR A 2 49.82 -26.16 44.62
CA THR A 2 48.47 -25.49 44.61
C THR A 2 48.16 -24.70 43.38
N HIS A 3 49.10 -24.50 42.44
CA HIS A 3 48.83 -23.63 41.23
C HIS A 3 48.10 -24.34 40.11
N LYS A 4 48.12 -25.66 40.01
CA LYS A 4 47.50 -26.39 38.86
C LYS A 4 45.97 -26.54 38.92
N LYS A 5 45.31 -26.34 40.09
CA LYS A 5 43.88 -26.50 40.26
C LYS A 5 43.10 -25.25 39.78
N ASN A 6 43.68 -24.03 39.84
CA ASN A 6 43.01 -22.80 39.44
C ASN A 6 42.87 -22.67 37.94
N ASP A 7 43.84 -23.20 37.17
CA ASP A 7 43.76 -23.09 35.68
C ASP A 7 42.64 -23.95 35.07
N TYR A 8 42.32 -25.07 35.73
CA TYR A 8 41.23 -25.95 35.29
C TYR A 8 39.84 -25.29 35.48
N PHE A 9 39.62 -24.65 36.62
CA PHE A 9 38.36 -23.95 36.90
C PHE A 9 38.16 -22.75 35.97
N TRP A 10 39.20 -22.01 35.64
CA TRP A 10 39.13 -20.90 34.71
C TRP A 10 38.84 -21.36 33.27
N ARG A 11 39.51 -22.43 32.82
CA ARG A 11 39.26 -23.01 31.49
C ARG A 11 37.84 -23.55 31.34
N ILE A 12 37.30 -24.20 32.36
CA ILE A 12 35.92 -24.68 32.38
C ILE A 12 34.93 -23.50 32.37
N GLY A 13 35.20 -22.44 33.12
CA GLY A 13 34.38 -21.22 33.11
C GLY A 13 34.33 -20.52 31.76
N ILE A 14 35.49 -20.41 31.07
CA ILE A 14 35.58 -19.80 29.75
C ILE A 14 34.85 -20.65 28.68
N THR A 15 35.02 -21.97 28.71
CA THR A 15 34.31 -22.86 27.79
C THR A 15 32.79 -22.86 28.02
N LEU A 16 32.36 -22.84 29.28
CA LEU A 16 30.92 -22.73 29.60
C LEU A 16 30.32 -21.40 29.15
N PHE A 17 31.07 -20.31 29.30
CA PHE A 17 30.64 -18.96 28.83
C PHE A 17 30.57 -18.87 27.32
N LEU A 18 31.52 -19.46 26.58
CA LEU A 18 31.51 -19.54 25.12
C LEU A 18 30.35 -20.38 24.59
N VAL A 19 30.05 -21.52 25.22
CA VAL A 19 28.89 -22.36 24.81
C VAL A 19 27.58 -21.65 25.11
N PHE A 20 27.47 -20.94 26.24
CA PHE A 20 26.27 -20.16 26.58
C PHE A 20 26.06 -18.96 25.66
N SER A 21 27.15 -18.32 25.19
CA SER A 21 27.10 -17.22 24.24
C SER A 21 26.58 -17.63 22.84
N CYS A 22 26.83 -18.89 22.42
CA CYS A 22 26.33 -19.40 21.14
C CYS A 22 24.82 -19.72 21.12
N LEU A 23 24.16 -19.82 22.26
CA LEU A 23 22.74 -20.13 22.35
C LEU A 23 21.84 -18.91 22.09
N PHE A 24 22.39 -17.70 22.01
CA PHE A 24 21.65 -16.46 21.70
C PHE A 24 21.69 -16.05 20.22
N ILE A 25 22.13 -16.92 19.32
CA ILE A 25 21.92 -16.68 17.89
C ILE A 25 20.42 -16.91 17.65
N SER A 26 19.64 -15.89 17.95
CA SER A 26 18.24 -15.80 17.58
C SER A 26 18.20 -15.81 16.05
N CYS A 27 17.89 -16.96 15.46
CA CYS A 27 17.55 -17.05 14.04
C CYS A 27 16.31 -16.17 13.79
N SER A 28 16.52 -14.92 13.43
CA SER A 28 15.46 -14.13 12.82
C SER A 28 15.14 -14.78 11.48
N THR A 29 14.05 -15.53 11.42
CA THR A 29 13.55 -16.05 10.14
C THR A 29 13.34 -14.86 9.20
N PRO A 30 13.97 -14.87 8.00
CA PRO A 30 13.82 -13.76 7.07
C PRO A 30 12.34 -13.54 6.78
N GLU A 31 11.91 -12.31 6.92
CA GLU A 31 10.54 -11.92 6.68
C GLU A 31 10.18 -12.21 5.23
N LYS A 32 9.16 -13.05 5.01
CA LYS A 32 8.78 -13.47 3.66
C LYS A 32 8.23 -12.28 2.89
N ARG A 33 9.02 -11.73 1.99
CA ARG A 33 8.63 -10.66 1.05
C ARG A 33 8.11 -11.25 -0.25
N LEU A 34 7.04 -10.68 -0.76
CA LEU A 34 6.48 -10.99 -2.07
C LEU A 34 6.40 -9.70 -2.87
N THR A 35 7.20 -9.59 -3.90
CA THR A 35 7.16 -8.46 -4.84
C THR A 35 6.42 -8.88 -6.11
N LYS A 36 5.48 -8.06 -6.52
CA LYS A 36 4.78 -8.19 -7.80
C LYS A 36 4.55 -6.81 -8.38
N ASP A 37 5.11 -6.58 -9.58
CA ASP A 37 5.11 -5.29 -10.25
C ASP A 37 5.66 -4.19 -9.32
N ARG A 38 4.86 -3.19 -8.98
CA ARG A 38 5.23 -2.07 -8.09
C ARG A 38 4.81 -2.28 -6.63
N LEU A 39 4.30 -3.45 -6.28
CA LEU A 39 3.81 -3.75 -4.94
C LEU A 39 4.68 -4.80 -4.28
N THR A 40 5.30 -4.46 -3.17
CA THR A 40 5.95 -5.39 -2.26
C THR A 40 5.09 -5.61 -1.02
N ILE A 41 4.94 -6.85 -0.62
CA ILE A 41 4.18 -7.27 0.56
C ILE A 41 5.07 -8.08 1.48
N SER A 42 5.00 -7.78 2.77
CA SER A 42 5.60 -8.57 3.83
C SER A 42 4.63 -8.79 5.00
N TYR A 43 4.96 -9.75 5.87
CA TYR A 43 4.12 -10.13 7.00
C TYR A 43 4.87 -9.87 8.30
N LEU A 44 4.61 -8.75 8.94
CA LEU A 44 5.20 -8.42 10.22
C LEU A 44 4.57 -9.25 11.35
N SER A 45 5.40 -9.68 12.29
CA SER A 45 4.88 -10.32 13.51
C SER A 45 4.23 -9.29 14.42
N HIS A 46 3.07 -9.59 14.99
CA HIS A 46 2.43 -8.71 15.97
C HIS A 46 3.37 -8.37 17.13
N SER A 47 4.21 -9.33 17.55
CA SER A 47 5.18 -9.13 18.62
C SER A 47 6.36 -8.21 18.26
N SER A 48 6.64 -7.97 16.98
CA SER A 48 7.71 -7.07 16.54
C SER A 48 7.28 -5.62 16.37
N LEU A 49 5.97 -5.34 16.43
CA LEU A 49 5.43 -4.00 16.25
C LEU A 49 5.58 -3.13 17.52
N ASP A 50 5.26 -1.87 17.42
CA ASP A 50 5.30 -0.95 18.55
C ASP A 50 4.26 -1.30 19.65
N SER A 51 4.44 -0.70 20.82
CA SER A 51 3.63 -0.97 22.00
C SER A 51 2.14 -0.66 21.81
N GLU A 52 1.79 0.32 20.97
CA GLU A 52 0.41 0.69 20.70
C GLU A 52 -0.35 -0.41 19.97
N ILE A 53 0.29 -1.00 18.94
CA ILE A 53 -0.32 -2.09 18.17
C ILE A 53 -0.31 -3.39 18.99
N LYS A 54 0.74 -3.66 19.78
CA LYS A 54 0.80 -4.85 20.65
C LYS A 54 -0.35 -4.93 21.65
N LYS A 55 -0.87 -3.80 22.10
CA LYS A 55 -2.03 -3.74 23.01
C LYS A 55 -3.35 -4.09 22.32
N LEU A 56 -3.40 -4.03 20.98
CA LEU A 56 -4.62 -4.29 20.23
C LEU A 56 -4.79 -5.79 19.96
N ARG A 57 -6.00 -6.31 20.21
CA ARG A 57 -6.36 -7.67 19.81
C ARG A 57 -6.62 -7.74 18.31
N LEU A 58 -5.69 -8.35 17.57
CA LEU A 58 -5.86 -8.56 16.13
C LEU A 58 -7.02 -9.52 15.83
N GLN A 59 -7.73 -9.23 14.75
CA GLN A 59 -8.90 -9.99 14.29
C GLN A 59 -8.68 -10.43 12.82
N HIS A 60 -7.74 -11.33 12.63
CA HIS A 60 -7.42 -11.91 11.31
C HIS A 60 -7.92 -13.36 11.20
N PRO A 61 -8.22 -13.84 9.99
CA PRO A 61 -8.24 -13.13 8.70
C PRO A 61 -9.35 -12.08 8.60
N ILE A 62 -9.16 -11.09 7.71
CA ILE A 62 -10.17 -10.06 7.46
C ILE A 62 -11.04 -10.50 6.28
N LYS A 63 -12.29 -10.85 6.52
CA LYS A 63 -13.24 -11.17 5.43
C LYS A 63 -13.70 -9.88 4.76
N VAL A 64 -13.04 -9.51 3.64
CA VAL A 64 -13.34 -8.30 2.86
C VAL A 64 -13.44 -8.61 1.37
N SER A 65 -14.31 -7.88 0.68
CA SER A 65 -14.41 -7.95 -0.78
C SER A 65 -13.41 -7.00 -1.47
N ALA A 66 -13.08 -7.30 -2.73
CA ALA A 66 -12.27 -6.39 -3.53
C ALA A 66 -12.94 -5.01 -3.69
N GLU A 67 -14.27 -4.95 -3.76
CA GLU A 67 -15.01 -3.67 -3.82
C GLU A 67 -14.80 -2.84 -2.54
N GLN A 68 -14.84 -3.48 -1.37
CA GLN A 68 -14.60 -2.79 -0.09
C GLN A 68 -13.17 -2.23 -0.05
N ILE A 69 -12.14 -3.02 -0.38
CA ILE A 69 -10.74 -2.56 -0.40
C ILE A 69 -10.55 -1.47 -1.45
N THR A 70 -11.12 -1.62 -2.66
CA THR A 70 -11.13 -0.55 -3.66
C THR A 70 -11.66 0.76 -3.10
N ASN A 71 -12.80 0.71 -2.39
CA ASN A 71 -13.43 1.91 -1.84
C ASN A 71 -12.58 2.54 -0.73
N HIS A 72 -11.91 1.73 0.11
CA HIS A 72 -10.93 2.22 1.09
C HIS A 72 -9.79 2.96 0.39
N LEU A 73 -9.08 2.30 -0.52
CA LEU A 73 -7.91 2.85 -1.21
C LEU A 73 -8.26 4.14 -1.97
N LEU A 74 -9.41 4.18 -2.65
CA LEU A 74 -9.88 5.39 -3.34
C LEU A 74 -10.28 6.53 -2.40
N SER A 75 -10.60 6.24 -1.14
CA SER A 75 -11.05 7.23 -0.16
C SER A 75 -9.91 7.85 0.63
N LEU A 76 -8.76 7.17 0.74
CA LEU A 76 -7.62 7.61 1.54
C LEU A 76 -7.03 8.91 0.99
N GLN A 77 -6.93 9.90 1.86
CA GLN A 77 -6.44 11.24 1.55
C GLN A 77 -5.46 11.72 2.61
N TYR A 78 -4.60 12.63 2.20
CA TYR A 78 -3.68 13.35 3.06
C TYR A 78 -3.57 14.81 2.66
N LYS A 79 -3.04 15.65 3.53
CA LYS A 79 -2.59 17.01 3.23
C LYS A 79 -1.15 17.17 3.71
N GLN A 80 -0.38 17.99 3.02
CA GLN A 80 0.91 18.46 3.52
C GLN A 80 0.66 19.50 4.61
N THR A 81 1.47 19.51 5.66
CA THR A 81 1.34 20.44 6.79
C THR A 81 1.96 21.82 6.52
N THR A 82 2.19 22.14 5.25
CA THR A 82 2.60 23.47 4.80
C THR A 82 1.43 24.46 4.81
N LEU A 83 1.70 25.75 4.86
CA LEU A 83 0.69 26.82 4.91
C LEU A 83 -0.37 26.73 3.80
N LEU A 84 0.02 26.24 2.61
CA LEU A 84 -0.83 26.04 1.43
C LEU A 84 -1.08 24.57 1.10
N GLY A 85 -0.98 23.67 2.07
CA GLY A 85 -1.09 22.24 1.89
C GLY A 85 -2.43 21.80 1.29
N LYS A 86 -2.43 21.42 0.01
CA LYS A 86 -3.62 20.94 -0.71
C LYS A 86 -3.96 19.50 -0.32
N LYS A 87 -5.26 19.19 -0.27
CA LYS A 87 -5.76 17.81 -0.11
C LYS A 87 -5.39 16.97 -1.34
N LYS A 88 -4.76 15.82 -1.11
CA LYS A 88 -4.35 14.89 -2.17
C LYS A 88 -4.85 13.47 -1.83
N TYR A 89 -5.11 12.67 -2.87
CA TYR A 89 -5.34 11.24 -2.71
C TYR A 89 -4.01 10.51 -2.64
N ILE A 90 -3.94 9.48 -1.81
CA ILE A 90 -2.71 8.69 -1.64
C ILE A 90 -2.47 7.85 -2.90
N PHE A 91 -3.49 7.11 -3.34
CA PHE A 91 -3.39 6.22 -4.50
C PHE A 91 -4.10 6.80 -5.71
N SER A 92 -3.50 6.66 -6.89
CA SER A 92 -4.18 6.92 -8.15
C SER A 92 -5.21 5.81 -8.46
N PRO A 93 -6.20 6.03 -9.35
CA PRO A 93 -7.12 4.96 -9.76
C PRO A 93 -6.41 3.75 -10.39
N ASN A 94 -5.29 3.96 -11.09
CA ASN A 94 -4.50 2.89 -11.69
C ASN A 94 -3.78 2.06 -10.62
N ASP A 95 -3.15 2.72 -9.64
CA ASP A 95 -2.55 2.00 -8.49
C ASP A 95 -3.60 1.14 -7.79
N VAL A 96 -4.80 1.68 -7.56
CA VAL A 96 -5.87 0.94 -6.89
C VAL A 96 -6.30 -0.31 -7.68
N LEU A 97 -6.37 -0.24 -9.03
CA LEU A 97 -6.67 -1.41 -9.86
C LEU A 97 -5.64 -2.52 -9.68
N GLU A 98 -4.38 -2.15 -9.64
CA GLU A 98 -3.25 -3.05 -9.57
C GLU A 98 -3.13 -3.71 -8.19
N ILE A 99 -3.18 -2.92 -7.11
CA ILE A 99 -2.92 -3.41 -5.76
C ILE A 99 -4.13 -4.07 -5.08
N THR A 100 -5.36 -3.68 -5.42
CA THR A 100 -6.58 -4.20 -4.77
C THR A 100 -6.69 -5.72 -4.77
N PRO A 101 -6.50 -6.45 -5.90
CA PRO A 101 -6.65 -7.90 -5.90
C PRO A 101 -5.67 -8.60 -4.95
N ILE A 102 -4.44 -8.09 -4.90
CA ILE A 102 -3.37 -8.67 -4.09
C ILE A 102 -3.65 -8.40 -2.60
N ILE A 103 -3.89 -7.14 -2.22
CA ILE A 103 -4.22 -6.77 -0.84
C ILE A 103 -5.45 -7.53 -0.34
N THR A 104 -6.51 -7.62 -1.15
CA THR A 104 -7.73 -8.37 -0.78
C THR A 104 -7.42 -9.84 -0.51
N LYS A 105 -6.67 -10.50 -1.41
CA LYS A 105 -6.28 -11.90 -1.26
C LYS A 105 -5.46 -12.12 0.01
N VAL A 106 -4.52 -11.24 0.29
CA VAL A 106 -3.64 -11.31 1.47
C VAL A 106 -4.44 -11.12 2.75
N LEU A 107 -5.25 -10.08 2.86
CA LEU A 107 -6.05 -9.79 4.05
C LEU A 107 -7.02 -10.93 4.39
N ASN A 108 -7.60 -11.59 3.38
CA ASN A 108 -8.49 -12.73 3.56
C ASN A 108 -7.77 -14.02 4.01
N ARG A 109 -6.43 -14.04 4.00
CA ARG A 109 -5.59 -15.20 4.38
C ARG A 109 -4.59 -14.89 5.49
N LEU A 110 -4.60 -13.67 5.99
CA LEU A 110 -3.65 -13.21 6.99
C LEU A 110 -3.81 -14.00 8.30
N LYS A 111 -2.70 -14.50 8.84
CA LYS A 111 -2.69 -15.23 10.11
C LYS A 111 -3.01 -14.31 11.29
N PRO A 112 -3.62 -14.84 12.38
CA PRO A 112 -3.99 -14.03 13.55
C PRO A 112 -2.84 -13.24 14.19
N SER A 113 -1.62 -13.76 14.15
CA SER A 113 -0.42 -13.14 14.75
C SER A 113 0.37 -12.26 13.79
N LYS A 114 -0.13 -12.03 12.58
CA LYS A 114 0.58 -11.27 11.54
C LYS A 114 -0.18 -10.01 11.13
N VAL A 115 0.58 -8.99 10.75
CA VAL A 115 0.10 -7.73 10.18
C VAL A 115 0.61 -7.64 8.76
N LEU A 116 -0.21 -7.13 7.84
CA LEU A 116 0.20 -6.88 6.47
C LEU A 116 0.99 -5.58 6.40
N HIS A 117 2.24 -5.65 5.99
CA HIS A 117 3.03 -4.50 5.54
C HIS A 117 3.03 -4.46 4.01
N TYR A 118 2.95 -3.27 3.43
CA TYR A 118 2.97 -3.05 1.99
C TYR A 118 3.83 -1.84 1.63
N GLU A 119 4.48 -1.92 0.50
CA GLU A 119 5.26 -0.89 -0.15
C GLU A 119 4.77 -0.77 -1.60
N VAL A 120 4.33 0.39 -2.03
CA VAL A 120 3.88 0.67 -3.41
C VAL A 120 4.78 1.71 -4.01
N GLU A 121 5.50 1.34 -5.06
CA GLU A 121 6.28 2.30 -5.83
C GLU A 121 5.35 3.14 -6.72
N THR A 122 5.47 4.45 -6.63
CA THR A 122 4.74 5.39 -7.46
C THR A 122 5.72 6.33 -8.17
N PRO A 123 5.32 6.99 -9.27
CA PRO A 123 6.19 7.99 -9.92
C PRO A 123 6.60 9.15 -9.00
N LYS A 124 5.97 9.30 -7.85
CA LYS A 124 6.26 10.34 -6.84
C LYS A 124 7.07 9.83 -5.66
N GLY A 125 7.54 8.59 -5.71
CA GLY A 125 8.23 7.89 -4.63
C GLY A 125 7.36 6.83 -3.97
N GLU A 126 7.94 6.11 -3.02
CA GLU A 126 7.32 5.01 -2.31
C GLU A 126 6.17 5.46 -1.41
N THR A 127 5.14 4.63 -1.34
CA THR A 127 4.07 4.73 -0.34
C THR A 127 3.99 3.43 0.43
N ALA A 128 4.32 3.47 1.71
CA ALA A 128 4.43 2.30 2.57
C ALA A 128 3.60 2.42 3.85
N GLY A 129 3.25 1.28 4.42
CA GLY A 129 2.53 1.23 5.67
C GLY A 129 1.98 -0.15 6.01
N ILE A 130 1.22 -0.22 7.08
CA ILE A 130 0.63 -1.46 7.57
C ILE A 130 -0.90 -1.43 7.55
N ILE A 131 -1.47 -2.61 7.35
CA ILE A 131 -2.91 -2.84 7.37
C ILE A 131 -3.21 -4.00 8.31
N PHE A 132 -4.14 -3.79 9.23
CA PHE A 132 -4.61 -4.84 10.13
C PHE A 132 -6.05 -4.58 10.60
N ARG A 133 -6.67 -5.58 11.19
CA ARG A 133 -7.98 -5.46 11.83
C ARG A 133 -7.86 -5.60 13.34
N ALA A 134 -8.43 -4.65 14.04
CA ALA A 134 -8.61 -4.69 15.48
C ALA A 134 -9.96 -4.04 15.84
N GLU A 135 -10.61 -4.47 16.92
CA GLU A 135 -11.87 -3.89 17.42
C GLU A 135 -12.97 -3.78 16.34
N GLY A 136 -13.06 -4.77 15.46
CA GLY A 136 -14.04 -4.77 14.37
C GLY A 136 -13.77 -3.79 13.24
N LYS A 137 -12.68 -3.02 13.28
CA LYS A 137 -12.31 -1.98 12.32
C LYS A 137 -11.06 -2.36 11.55
N ILE A 138 -10.92 -1.83 10.32
CA ILE A 138 -9.68 -1.90 9.56
C ILE A 138 -8.81 -0.69 9.89
N ASN A 139 -7.54 -0.93 10.15
CA ASN A 139 -6.54 0.07 10.50
C ASN A 139 -5.60 0.26 9.33
N TRP A 140 -5.37 1.52 8.95
CA TRP A 140 -4.46 1.98 7.91
C TRP A 140 -3.43 2.89 8.57
N ARG A 141 -2.22 2.41 8.78
CA ARG A 141 -1.14 3.22 9.32
C ARG A 141 -0.07 3.37 8.25
N PHE A 142 0.20 4.61 7.87
CA PHE A 142 1.19 4.95 6.86
C PHE A 142 2.52 5.30 7.51
N GLU A 143 3.59 4.86 6.91
CA GLU A 143 4.97 5.17 7.28
C GLU A 143 5.54 6.22 6.32
N THR A 144 5.26 6.02 5.03
CA THR A 144 5.71 6.88 3.94
C THR A 144 4.56 7.16 2.98
N ILE A 145 4.46 8.37 2.46
CA ILE A 145 3.55 8.74 1.37
C ILE A 145 4.34 9.50 0.31
N ASN A 146 4.38 8.95 -0.93
CA ASN A 146 5.09 9.52 -2.08
C ASN A 146 6.54 9.91 -1.72
N GLY A 147 7.29 9.00 -1.13
CA GLY A 147 8.68 9.18 -0.73
C GLY A 147 8.92 10.04 0.51
N THR A 148 7.85 10.56 1.13
CA THR A 148 7.96 11.39 2.33
C THR A 148 7.58 10.60 3.58
N ASN A 149 8.55 10.36 4.46
CA ASN A 149 8.34 9.66 5.72
C ASN A 149 7.47 10.49 6.68
N PHE A 150 6.66 9.78 7.48
CA PHE A 150 5.99 10.40 8.61
C PHE A 150 6.99 10.56 9.77
N SER A 151 7.45 11.77 9.97
CA SER A 151 8.31 12.09 11.11
C SER A 151 7.46 12.50 12.30
N ASN A 152 7.53 11.71 13.37
CA ASN A 152 6.91 12.03 14.66
C ASN A 152 7.91 12.78 15.57
N ASN A 153 8.75 13.65 15.01
CA ASN A 153 9.76 14.38 15.76
C ASN A 153 9.13 15.38 16.74
N SER A 154 8.70 14.85 17.87
CA SER A 154 8.28 15.64 19.05
C SER A 154 9.42 16.50 19.64
N PHE A 155 10.68 16.23 19.25
CA PHE A 155 11.87 16.90 19.80
C PHE A 155 12.48 17.98 18.92
N ALA A 156 12.11 18.10 17.65
CA ALA A 156 12.56 19.20 16.82
C ALA A 156 11.54 20.35 16.94
N HIS A 157 11.89 21.35 17.73
CA HIS A 157 11.15 22.59 17.87
C HIS A 157 10.36 22.99 16.62
N ASN A 158 9.03 22.96 16.67
CA ASN A 158 8.08 23.47 15.67
C ASN A 158 7.99 22.80 14.28
N ARG A 159 8.56 21.64 14.01
CA ARG A 159 8.30 20.93 12.76
C ARG A 159 7.54 19.64 13.04
N GLY A 160 6.22 19.76 13.15
CA GLY A 160 5.32 18.61 13.11
C GLY A 160 5.51 17.78 11.83
N SER A 161 4.84 16.66 11.75
CA SER A 161 4.84 15.79 10.56
C SER A 161 4.64 16.58 9.27
N LEU A 162 5.40 16.25 8.22
CA LEU A 162 5.34 16.88 6.89
C LEU A 162 4.00 16.69 6.19
N TRP A 163 3.21 15.70 6.62
CA TRP A 163 1.87 15.42 6.11
C TRP A 163 1.00 14.81 7.20
N GLU A 164 -0.30 14.89 6.99
CA GLU A 164 -1.34 14.33 7.85
C GLU A 164 -2.44 13.70 7.02
N LEU A 165 -2.94 12.53 7.43
CA LEU A 165 -4.10 11.89 6.81
C LEU A 165 -5.37 12.72 7.02
N LEU A 166 -6.35 12.53 6.16
CA LEU A 166 -7.65 13.21 6.23
C LEU A 166 -8.78 12.18 6.32
N PRO A 167 -9.29 11.89 7.51
CA PRO A 167 -10.40 10.96 7.69
C PRO A 167 -11.66 11.46 6.97
N LYS A 168 -12.40 10.53 6.38
CA LYS A 168 -13.71 10.73 5.78
C LYS A 168 -14.82 10.08 6.61
N LYS A 169 -16.08 10.26 6.19
CA LYS A 169 -17.22 9.62 6.85
C LYS A 169 -17.01 8.11 6.96
N GLY A 170 -17.08 7.56 8.18
CA GLY A 170 -16.75 6.17 8.48
C GLY A 170 -15.27 5.90 8.77
N GLN A 171 -14.46 6.96 8.85
CA GLN A 171 -13.05 6.92 9.24
C GLN A 171 -12.82 7.89 10.40
N ARG A 172 -11.83 7.60 11.24
CA ARG A 172 -11.36 8.46 12.32
C ARG A 172 -9.86 8.27 12.53
N PHE A 173 -9.21 9.21 13.15
CA PHE A 173 -7.85 9.02 13.61
C PHE A 173 -7.80 7.99 14.74
N HIS A 174 -6.72 7.24 14.81
CA HIS A 174 -6.32 6.56 16.03
C HIS A 174 -5.93 7.62 17.06
N LYS A 175 -6.39 7.42 18.30
CA LYS A 175 -6.05 8.29 19.44
C LYS A 175 -5.27 7.47 20.43
N GLU A 176 -4.11 7.95 20.81
CA GLU A 176 -3.36 7.43 21.93
C GLU A 176 -3.83 8.09 23.23
N HIS A 177 -4.13 7.27 24.21
CA HIS A 177 -4.41 7.76 25.55
C HIS A 177 -3.07 7.98 26.26
N SER A 178 -2.65 9.22 26.38
CA SER A 178 -1.48 9.61 27.19
C SER A 178 -1.92 10.26 28.50
N MET A 179 -1.03 10.31 29.48
CA MET A 179 -1.30 10.99 30.75
C MET A 179 -1.58 12.50 30.58
N PHE A 180 -1.17 13.07 29.44
CA PHE A 180 -1.33 14.51 29.13
C PHE A 180 -2.45 14.80 28.13
N GLY A 181 -3.26 13.79 27.76
CA GLY A 181 -4.37 13.96 26.85
C GLY A 181 -4.50 12.87 25.79
N ASN A 182 -5.39 13.10 24.84
CA ASN A 182 -5.65 12.20 23.72
C ASN A 182 -4.91 12.70 22.47
N ASP A 183 -3.69 12.24 22.27
CA ASP A 183 -2.92 12.59 21.08
C ASP A 183 -3.42 11.80 19.88
N ARG A 184 -3.79 12.50 18.81
CA ARG A 184 -4.17 11.86 17.56
C ARG A 184 -2.93 11.51 16.75
N LYS A 185 -2.91 10.30 16.20
CA LYS A 185 -1.83 9.89 15.29
C LYS A 185 -2.19 10.29 13.86
N GLY A 186 -1.55 11.34 13.36
CA GLY A 186 -1.82 11.90 12.02
C GLY A 186 -1.59 10.94 10.84
N ASN A 187 -0.85 9.86 11.06
CA ASN A 187 -0.55 8.83 10.07
C ASN A 187 -1.41 7.55 10.21
N TRP A 188 -2.39 7.53 11.12
CA TRP A 188 -3.14 6.33 11.43
C TRP A 188 -4.65 6.58 11.40
N ILE A 189 -5.33 5.94 10.42
CA ILE A 189 -6.78 5.97 10.27
C ILE A 189 -7.39 4.62 10.66
N ILE A 190 -8.41 4.67 11.49
CA ILE A 190 -9.31 3.56 11.80
C ILE A 190 -10.57 3.72 10.96
N SER A 191 -10.99 2.67 10.26
CA SER A 191 -12.11 2.71 9.32
C SER A 191 -13.14 1.60 9.60
N ASN A 192 -14.40 1.86 9.35
CA ASN A 192 -15.39 0.79 9.24
C ASN A 192 -15.03 -0.12 8.06
N LEU A 193 -15.23 -1.45 8.20
CA LEU A 193 -14.97 -2.40 7.09
C LEU A 193 -15.73 -2.03 5.82
N LYS A 194 -16.99 -1.60 5.98
CA LYS A 194 -17.79 -1.04 4.89
C LYS A 194 -17.93 0.46 5.10
N LEU A 195 -17.32 1.25 4.23
CA LEU A 195 -17.46 2.69 4.29
C LEU A 195 -18.89 3.10 3.88
N PRO A 196 -19.52 4.05 4.60
CA PRO A 196 -20.89 4.48 4.33
C PRO A 196 -21.06 5.20 2.99
N VAL A 197 -19.98 5.76 2.45
CA VAL A 197 -19.97 6.51 1.19
C VAL A 197 -19.01 5.86 0.21
N LYS A 198 -19.51 5.52 -0.98
CA LYS A 198 -18.67 5.06 -2.08
C LYS A 198 -17.90 6.24 -2.68
N SER A 199 -16.61 6.04 -2.94
CA SER A 199 -15.78 7.05 -3.59
C SER A 199 -16.29 7.32 -5.01
N LYS A 200 -16.54 8.60 -5.34
CA LYS A 200 -16.91 9.01 -6.71
C LYS A 200 -15.87 8.60 -7.76
N ARG A 201 -14.60 8.45 -7.35
CA ARG A 201 -13.51 7.95 -8.21
C ARG A 201 -13.70 6.49 -8.64
N GLY A 202 -14.45 5.69 -7.88
CA GLY A 202 -14.75 4.29 -8.19
C GLY A 202 -15.64 4.10 -9.43
N ARG A 203 -16.37 5.11 -9.86
CA ARG A 203 -17.18 5.05 -11.09
C ARG A 203 -16.30 4.87 -12.34
N LYS A 204 -15.17 5.60 -12.42
CA LYS A 204 -14.18 5.43 -13.51
C LYS A 204 -13.52 4.04 -13.45
N LEU A 205 -13.27 3.51 -12.26
CA LEU A 205 -12.70 2.19 -12.04
C LEU A 205 -13.64 1.06 -12.47
N GLY A 206 -14.95 1.20 -12.26
CA GLY A 206 -15.96 0.24 -12.72
C GLY A 206 -15.98 0.06 -14.23
N LEU A 207 -15.78 1.15 -14.98
CA LEU A 207 -15.65 1.14 -16.43
C LEU A 207 -14.36 0.43 -16.89
N LEU A 208 -13.23 0.68 -16.24
CA LEU A 208 -11.96 0.02 -16.54
C LEU A 208 -12.01 -1.49 -16.21
N LYS A 209 -12.71 -1.88 -15.14
CA LYS A 209 -12.88 -3.29 -14.76
C LYS A 209 -13.74 -4.10 -15.73
N LYS A 210 -14.68 -3.46 -16.46
CA LYS A 210 -15.43 -4.08 -17.56
C LYS A 210 -14.55 -4.35 -18.77
N ILE A 211 -13.53 -3.53 -18.99
CA ILE A 211 -12.58 -3.66 -20.11
C ILE A 211 -11.53 -4.73 -19.82
N SER A 212 -11.15 -4.95 -18.55
CA SER A 212 -10.08 -5.88 -18.15
C SER A 212 -10.54 -7.27 -17.70
N LYS A 213 -11.84 -7.61 -17.79
CA LYS A 213 -12.28 -8.98 -17.59
C LYS A 213 -11.90 -9.82 -18.80
N PRO A 214 -11.04 -10.85 -18.68
CA PRO A 214 -10.92 -11.84 -19.72
C PRO A 214 -12.29 -12.53 -19.86
N SER A 215 -12.86 -12.46 -21.05
CA SER A 215 -14.11 -13.16 -21.37
C SER A 215 -13.85 -14.67 -21.25
N THR A 216 -14.35 -15.30 -20.20
CA THR A 216 -14.51 -16.74 -20.18
C THR A 216 -15.61 -17.09 -21.18
N HIS A 217 -15.18 -17.40 -22.40
CA HIS A 217 -16.05 -17.87 -23.45
C HIS A 217 -16.63 -19.23 -23.10
N LYS A 218 -17.94 -19.28 -22.79
CA LYS A 218 -18.80 -20.39 -23.19
C LYS A 218 -19.43 -20.03 -24.54
N ARG A 219 -19.00 -20.75 -25.53
CA ARG A 219 -19.51 -20.96 -26.88
C ARG A 219 -20.89 -20.37 -27.20
N SER A 220 -20.91 -19.27 -27.93
CA SER A 220 -21.93 -18.99 -28.96
C SER A 220 -21.19 -18.32 -30.11
N ARG A 221 -20.79 -19.11 -31.06
CA ARG A 221 -20.08 -18.72 -32.29
C ARG A 221 -21.11 -18.20 -33.31
N LYS A 222 -20.92 -16.96 -33.76
CA LYS A 222 -21.42 -16.36 -35.01
C LYS A 222 -22.30 -15.13 -34.83
N LYS A 223 -21.68 -13.97 -34.49
CA LYS A 223 -22.11 -12.61 -34.91
C LYS A 223 -21.34 -11.44 -34.27
N GLU A 224 -20.17 -11.67 -33.67
CA GLU A 224 -19.50 -10.67 -32.83
C GLU A 224 -18.22 -10.03 -33.45
N THR A 225 -17.66 -10.62 -34.50
CA THR A 225 -16.39 -10.17 -35.08
C THR A 225 -16.47 -8.79 -35.75
N ALA A 226 -17.62 -8.41 -36.27
CA ALA A 226 -17.79 -7.11 -36.97
C ALA A 226 -18.06 -5.92 -36.04
N ARG A 227 -18.38 -6.13 -34.76
CA ARG A 227 -18.62 -5.03 -33.79
C ARG A 227 -17.38 -4.65 -32.98
N HIS A 228 -16.43 -5.56 -32.81
CA HIS A 228 -15.23 -5.34 -32.00
C HIS A 228 -14.22 -4.44 -32.72
N THR A 229 -13.96 -4.72 -34.00
CA THR A 229 -13.06 -3.91 -34.84
C THR A 229 -13.49 -2.45 -34.97
N ARG A 230 -14.77 -2.16 -35.11
CA ARG A 230 -15.28 -0.78 -35.20
C ARG A 230 -15.18 0.03 -33.90
N SER A 231 -15.19 -0.61 -32.73
CA SER A 231 -15.04 0.10 -31.44
C SER A 231 -13.58 0.45 -31.17
N ASP A 232 -12.66 -0.42 -31.56
CA ASP A 232 -11.22 -0.23 -31.36
C ASP A 232 -10.66 0.81 -32.34
N GLU A 233 -11.12 0.81 -33.59
CA GLU A 233 -10.80 1.85 -34.59
C GLU A 233 -11.27 3.24 -34.17
N ARG A 234 -12.49 3.36 -33.62
CA ARG A 234 -12.98 4.66 -33.10
C ARG A 234 -12.20 5.14 -31.90
N GLY A 235 -11.77 4.21 -31.01
CA GLY A 235 -10.92 4.52 -29.88
C GLY A 235 -9.54 5.02 -30.29
N LEU A 236 -8.93 4.36 -31.27
CA LEU A 236 -7.65 4.73 -31.83
C LEU A 236 -7.72 6.10 -32.54
N LYS A 237 -8.76 6.32 -33.38
CA LYS A 237 -8.95 7.62 -34.06
C LYS A 237 -9.04 8.78 -33.09
N LYS A 238 -9.77 8.63 -31.97
CA LYS A 238 -9.84 9.65 -30.92
C LYS A 238 -8.48 9.92 -30.25
N ARG A 239 -7.67 8.88 -30.01
CA ARG A 239 -6.33 9.05 -29.41
C ARG A 239 -5.37 9.74 -30.38
N LEU A 240 -5.40 9.38 -31.64
CA LEU A 240 -4.60 10.04 -32.69
C LEU A 240 -5.01 11.51 -32.89
N GLN A 241 -6.29 11.80 -32.83
CA GLN A 241 -6.79 13.17 -32.89
C GLN A 241 -6.32 13.99 -31.70
N PHE A 242 -6.42 13.45 -30.49
CA PHE A 242 -5.92 14.10 -29.28
C PHE A 242 -4.41 14.34 -29.32
N LEU A 243 -3.66 13.36 -29.82
CA LEU A 243 -2.20 13.51 -29.98
C LEU A 243 -1.86 14.63 -30.96
N LYS A 244 -2.64 14.76 -32.07
CA LYS A 244 -2.50 15.87 -33.02
C LYS A 244 -2.81 17.21 -32.36
N GLU A 245 -3.87 17.30 -31.56
CA GLU A 245 -4.23 18.53 -30.83
C GLU A 245 -3.12 18.97 -29.84
N LEU A 246 -2.44 18.02 -29.19
CA LEU A 246 -1.32 18.33 -28.31
C LEU A 246 -0.15 18.95 -29.08
N ARG A 247 0.18 18.41 -30.26
CA ARG A 247 1.22 18.96 -31.13
C ARG A 247 0.82 20.35 -31.67
N ASP A 248 -0.40 20.50 -32.16
CA ASP A 248 -0.91 21.76 -32.74
C ASP A 248 -0.93 22.89 -31.68
N LYS A 249 -1.07 22.52 -30.39
CA LYS A 249 -0.97 23.44 -29.25
C LYS A 249 0.44 23.59 -28.70
N GLN A 250 1.46 23.03 -29.37
CA GLN A 250 2.87 23.05 -28.95
C GLN A 250 3.11 22.51 -27.53
N LEU A 251 2.26 21.56 -27.08
CA LEU A 251 2.39 20.90 -25.78
C LEU A 251 3.27 19.65 -25.83
N ILE A 252 3.57 19.16 -27.03
CA ILE A 252 4.52 18.09 -27.31
C ILE A 252 5.32 18.50 -28.58
N ASP A 253 6.58 18.06 -28.67
CA ASP A 253 7.40 18.28 -29.84
C ASP A 253 7.09 17.27 -30.97
N ASP A 254 7.67 17.54 -32.17
CA ASP A 254 7.43 16.69 -33.35
C ASP A 254 7.99 15.28 -33.20
N ASP A 255 9.06 15.09 -32.46
CA ASP A 255 9.69 13.78 -32.26
C ASP A 255 8.90 12.95 -31.23
N GLU A 256 8.42 13.60 -30.18
CA GLU A 256 7.52 12.99 -29.21
C GLU A 256 6.18 12.60 -29.85
N TYR A 257 5.63 13.47 -30.73
CA TYR A 257 4.45 13.17 -31.54
C TYR A 257 4.67 11.95 -32.45
N LYS A 258 5.78 11.87 -33.18
CA LYS A 258 6.11 10.73 -34.06
C LYS A 258 6.23 9.43 -33.27
N SER A 259 6.96 9.47 -32.17
CA SER A 259 7.16 8.31 -31.30
C SER A 259 5.82 7.76 -30.76
N LYS A 260 4.98 8.62 -30.21
CA LYS A 260 3.67 8.24 -29.67
C LYS A 260 2.68 7.80 -30.74
N LYS A 261 2.77 8.36 -31.95
CA LYS A 261 1.97 7.93 -33.09
C LYS A 261 2.32 6.52 -33.54
N ILE A 262 3.61 6.18 -33.60
CA ILE A 262 4.08 4.82 -33.94
C ILE A 262 3.62 3.82 -32.88
N GLU A 263 3.76 4.16 -31.58
CA GLU A 263 3.29 3.33 -30.47
C GLU A 263 1.78 3.04 -30.56
N LEU A 264 0.97 4.05 -30.89
CA LEU A 264 -0.48 3.86 -31.04
C LEU A 264 -0.85 3.01 -32.27
N LEU A 265 -0.10 3.15 -33.36
CA LEU A 265 -0.34 2.38 -34.58
C LEU A 265 0.13 0.94 -34.47
N SER A 266 1.18 0.65 -33.69
CA SER A 266 1.66 -0.72 -33.43
C SER A 266 0.71 -1.55 -32.55
N GLN A 267 -0.31 -0.92 -31.94
CA GLN A 267 -1.35 -1.60 -31.18
C GLN A 267 -2.52 -2.10 -32.05
N LEU A 268 -2.44 -1.88 -33.36
CA LEU A 268 -3.35 -2.50 -34.34
C LEU A 268 -2.91 -3.95 -34.58
N PRO A 269 -3.85 -4.91 -34.58
CA PRO A 269 -3.56 -6.31 -34.89
C PRO A 269 -3.09 -6.51 -36.34
#